data_ce757d754a00bd48da49b5cb307b4c9c
#
_entry.id   ce757d754a00bd48da49b5cb307b4c9c
#
_cell.length_a   1.000
_cell.length_b   1.000
_cell.length_c   1.000
_cell.angle_alpha   90.00
_cell.angle_beta   90.00
_cell.angle_gamma   90.00
#
_symmetry.space_group_name_H-M   'P 1'
#
loop_
_entity.id
_entity.type
_entity.pdbx_description
1 polymer ?
#
loop_
_entity_poly.entity_id
_entity_poly.type
_entity_poly.pdbx_seq_one_letter_code
_entity_poly.pdbx_strand_id
1 'polypeptide(L)'
;MRPYTLIAGDFVATGGMDRANLALASYLARQGGPVRLVAHRVADELLGFPNVRFVRVPKPAGAYMLGEPLLDGVGRLWARRTLAEGGEVLANGGNCAVPAANWVHYVHGAYQSEGTGSLLRRLKGRVSHRLYLRGERQALRRARVIIANSERTKEDLVVATGASPERVHVIYYGIDPERFRPRTSEERREARAALGWSEGRRVALFVGALGDKRKGFDTVFPAWVRLCARGDWSVDLKVVGVGAQREVWEREARERELGERIQFLGFRKDVSELMAAADLLVAPTRYEAYGLGVHEALCTGLPALVSRTAGVAERYPVGLRDLLIDKPNDVEELVRRLEDWRTREAQLAPDAAKLAETLRSQTWDGMAAAIVDLLERQRAR
;
A
#
# COMPACT_ATOMS: atom_id res chain seq x y z
N MET A 1 -13.28 -15.80 25.80
CA MET A 1 -12.68 -14.77 24.91
C MET A 1 -13.77 -13.96 24.26
N ARG A 2 -13.51 -12.66 24.01
CA ARG A 2 -14.51 -11.74 23.42
C ARG A 2 -14.69 -11.97 21.93
N PRO A 3 -15.88 -11.79 21.40
CA PRO A 3 -16.09 -11.85 19.96
C PRO A 3 -15.57 -10.58 19.26
N TYR A 4 -14.95 -10.74 18.11
CA TYR A 4 -14.56 -9.67 17.21
C TYR A 4 -15.41 -9.69 15.93
N THR A 5 -15.80 -8.53 15.45
CA THR A 5 -16.38 -8.38 14.11
C THR A 5 -15.54 -7.39 13.29
N LEU A 6 -14.95 -7.88 12.21
CA LEU A 6 -14.20 -7.08 11.25
C LEU A 6 -15.07 -6.84 10.02
N ILE A 7 -15.19 -5.58 9.59
CA ILE A 7 -16.02 -5.17 8.47
C ILE A 7 -15.14 -4.48 7.43
N ALA A 8 -14.85 -5.18 6.34
CA ALA A 8 -13.99 -4.68 5.26
C ALA A 8 -14.47 -5.19 3.90
N GLY A 9 -14.00 -4.59 2.81
CA GLY A 9 -14.30 -5.07 1.48
C GLY A 9 -13.83 -6.51 1.28
N ASP A 10 -12.55 -6.76 1.51
CA ASP A 10 -11.93 -8.05 1.29
C ASP A 10 -10.88 -8.38 2.38
N PHE A 11 -10.68 -9.69 2.64
CA PHE A 11 -9.63 -10.26 3.48
C PHE A 11 -8.81 -11.24 2.64
N VAL A 12 -7.92 -10.73 1.80
CA VAL A 12 -7.15 -11.54 0.85
C VAL A 12 -5.68 -11.11 0.79
N ALA A 13 -4.81 -11.98 0.31
CA ALA A 13 -3.36 -11.74 0.25
C ALA A 13 -2.91 -10.72 -0.82
N THR A 14 -3.84 -10.23 -1.66
CA THR A 14 -3.53 -9.28 -2.74
C THR A 14 -3.92 -7.84 -2.36
N GLY A 15 -3.02 -6.88 -2.59
CA GLY A 15 -3.22 -5.49 -2.18
C GLY A 15 -2.76 -5.21 -0.75
N GLY A 16 -2.32 -3.97 -0.48
CA GLY A 16 -1.75 -3.61 0.82
C GLY A 16 -2.78 -3.61 1.95
N MET A 17 -3.93 -2.98 1.71
CA MET A 17 -5.04 -2.91 2.67
C MET A 17 -5.61 -4.29 2.98
N ASP A 18 -5.92 -5.07 1.96
CA ASP A 18 -6.56 -6.38 2.13
C ASP A 18 -5.64 -7.36 2.83
N ARG A 19 -4.31 -7.27 2.59
CA ARG A 19 -3.30 -8.05 3.31
C ARG A 19 -3.23 -7.66 4.79
N ALA A 20 -3.34 -6.38 5.12
CA ALA A 20 -3.38 -5.94 6.51
C ALA A 20 -4.64 -6.46 7.23
N ASN A 21 -5.80 -6.43 6.56
CA ASN A 21 -7.05 -7.01 7.05
C ASN A 21 -6.91 -8.52 7.30
N LEU A 22 -6.33 -9.24 6.32
CA LEU A 22 -6.05 -10.66 6.41
C LEU A 22 -5.16 -10.99 7.62
N ALA A 23 -4.08 -10.22 7.80
CA ALA A 23 -3.14 -10.41 8.90
C ALA A 23 -3.81 -10.23 10.27
N LEU A 24 -4.61 -9.18 10.45
CA LEU A 24 -5.36 -8.96 11.68
C LEU A 24 -6.39 -10.08 11.94
N ALA A 25 -7.12 -10.48 10.90
CA ALA A 25 -8.10 -11.57 11.01
C ALA A 25 -7.43 -12.90 11.40
N SER A 26 -6.29 -13.24 10.78
CA SER A 26 -5.50 -14.43 11.08
C SER A 26 -4.94 -14.40 12.51
N TYR A 27 -4.44 -13.24 12.95
CA TYR A 27 -3.98 -13.07 14.33
C TYR A 27 -5.11 -13.35 15.33
N LEU A 28 -6.28 -12.71 15.16
CA LEU A 28 -7.45 -12.91 16.04
C LEU A 28 -7.97 -14.35 16.00
N ALA A 29 -7.96 -14.99 14.82
CA ALA A 29 -8.36 -16.39 14.69
C ALA A 29 -7.46 -17.34 15.52
N ARG A 30 -6.13 -17.11 15.49
CA ARG A 30 -5.16 -17.86 16.29
C ARG A 30 -5.33 -17.66 17.79
N GLN A 31 -5.89 -16.51 18.24
CA GLN A 31 -6.20 -16.29 19.66
C GLN A 31 -7.39 -17.14 20.16
N GLY A 32 -8.14 -17.81 19.29
CA GLY A 32 -9.19 -18.76 19.64
C GLY A 32 -10.55 -18.14 20.01
N GLY A 33 -10.67 -16.82 20.07
CA GLY A 33 -11.95 -16.13 20.31
C GLY A 33 -12.83 -16.12 19.02
N PRO A 34 -14.17 -15.93 19.13
CA PRO A 34 -15.04 -15.85 17.98
C PRO A 34 -14.70 -14.65 17.08
N VAL A 35 -14.44 -14.87 15.80
CA VAL A 35 -14.14 -13.84 14.79
C VAL A 35 -15.20 -13.88 13.69
N ARG A 36 -15.85 -12.75 13.43
CA ARG A 36 -16.83 -12.58 12.36
C ARG A 36 -16.25 -11.66 11.29
N LEU A 37 -16.18 -12.13 10.06
CA LEU A 37 -15.68 -11.38 8.91
C LEU A 37 -16.86 -11.01 8.02
N VAL A 38 -17.25 -9.74 8.03
CA VAL A 38 -18.30 -9.20 7.16
C VAL A 38 -17.63 -8.59 5.94
N ALA A 39 -17.70 -9.28 4.79
CA ALA A 39 -16.93 -8.92 3.62
C ALA A 39 -17.51 -9.46 2.31
N HIS A 40 -16.97 -9.02 1.17
CA HIS A 40 -17.27 -9.59 -0.13
C HIS A 40 -16.48 -10.88 -0.39
N ARG A 41 -15.18 -10.90 0.01
CA ARG A 41 -14.26 -12.03 -0.17
C ARG A 41 -13.40 -12.25 1.08
N VAL A 42 -13.14 -13.52 1.35
CA VAL A 42 -12.26 -13.96 2.43
C VAL A 42 -11.36 -15.06 1.86
N ALA A 43 -10.08 -15.04 2.20
CA ALA A 43 -9.13 -16.08 1.82
C ALA A 43 -9.46 -17.42 2.49
N ASP A 44 -9.24 -18.51 1.76
CA ASP A 44 -9.58 -19.88 2.21
C ASP A 44 -8.86 -20.26 3.52
N GLU A 45 -7.65 -19.76 3.72
CA GLU A 45 -6.87 -19.97 4.95
C GLU A 45 -7.58 -19.47 6.22
N LEU A 46 -8.39 -18.40 6.13
CA LEU A 46 -9.21 -17.95 7.26
C LEU A 46 -10.41 -18.84 7.51
N LEU A 47 -10.96 -19.45 6.47
CA LEU A 47 -12.11 -20.36 6.58
C LEU A 47 -11.75 -21.70 7.23
N GLY A 48 -10.48 -22.04 7.29
CA GLY A 48 -9.95 -23.20 7.99
C GLY A 48 -10.00 -23.09 9.52
N PHE A 49 -10.16 -21.88 10.10
CA PHE A 49 -10.26 -21.71 11.55
C PHE A 49 -11.70 -21.97 12.05
N PRO A 50 -11.91 -22.86 13.03
CA PRO A 50 -13.26 -23.22 13.51
C PRO A 50 -13.99 -22.07 14.22
N ASN A 51 -13.26 -21.08 14.73
CA ASN A 51 -13.77 -19.89 15.41
C ASN A 51 -14.01 -18.71 14.47
N VAL A 52 -13.75 -18.85 13.16
CA VAL A 52 -14.00 -17.83 12.15
C VAL A 52 -15.33 -18.06 11.46
N ARG A 53 -16.16 -17.03 11.43
CA ARG A 53 -17.42 -17.01 10.68
C ARG A 53 -17.37 -15.98 9.56
N PHE A 54 -17.47 -16.42 8.32
CA PHE A 54 -17.62 -15.54 7.16
C PHE A 54 -19.09 -15.15 6.95
N VAL A 55 -19.37 -13.88 7.00
CA VAL A 55 -20.66 -13.27 6.64
C VAL A 55 -20.50 -12.64 5.26
N ARG A 56 -20.84 -13.42 4.25
CA ARG A 56 -20.68 -13.01 2.85
C ARG A 56 -21.67 -11.91 2.48
N VAL A 57 -21.16 -10.79 1.96
CA VAL A 57 -21.95 -9.68 1.42
C VAL A 57 -21.84 -9.67 -0.11
N PRO A 58 -22.96 -9.69 -0.85
CA PRO A 58 -22.91 -9.64 -2.30
C PRO A 58 -22.23 -8.38 -2.84
N LYS A 59 -21.56 -8.53 -3.98
CA LYS A 59 -20.99 -7.43 -4.76
C LYS A 59 -21.58 -7.45 -6.17
N PRO A 60 -22.77 -6.84 -6.39
CA PRO A 60 -23.49 -6.90 -7.66
C PRO A 60 -22.62 -6.40 -8.81
N ALA A 61 -22.65 -7.09 -9.95
CA ALA A 61 -21.82 -6.81 -11.13
C ALA A 61 -20.31 -6.68 -10.84
N GLY A 62 -19.82 -7.23 -9.74
CA GLY A 62 -18.43 -7.09 -9.31
C GLY A 62 -18.02 -5.65 -8.89
N ALA A 63 -18.99 -4.72 -8.77
CA ALA A 63 -18.72 -3.32 -8.51
C ALA A 63 -18.79 -2.98 -7.01
N TYR A 64 -17.72 -2.45 -6.44
CA TYR A 64 -17.70 -2.00 -5.03
C TYR A 64 -18.77 -0.93 -4.76
N MET A 65 -18.97 0.02 -5.66
CA MET A 65 -19.99 1.06 -5.52
C MET A 65 -21.42 0.51 -5.25
N LEU A 66 -21.73 -0.68 -5.78
CA LEU A 66 -23.02 -1.36 -5.54
C LEU A 66 -22.96 -2.27 -4.31
N GLY A 67 -21.80 -2.77 -3.95
CA GLY A 67 -21.58 -3.63 -2.79
C GLY A 67 -21.49 -2.87 -1.47
N GLU A 68 -20.93 -1.66 -1.45
CA GLU A 68 -20.69 -0.87 -0.23
C GLU A 68 -21.96 -0.57 0.59
N PRO A 69 -23.11 -0.16 -0.01
CA PRO A 69 -24.34 0.05 0.77
C PRO A 69 -24.83 -1.23 1.44
N LEU A 70 -24.64 -2.38 0.77
CA LEU A 70 -24.98 -3.68 1.34
C LEU A 70 -24.02 -4.04 2.47
N LEU A 71 -22.73 -3.76 2.29
CA LEU A 71 -21.70 -3.97 3.31
C LEU A 71 -21.97 -3.13 4.56
N ASP A 72 -22.33 -1.85 4.40
CA ASP A 72 -22.73 -0.96 5.51
C ASP A 72 -23.95 -1.51 6.25
N GLY A 73 -25.01 -1.91 5.54
CA GLY A 73 -26.25 -2.44 6.14
C GLY A 73 -26.02 -3.73 6.94
N VAL A 74 -25.38 -4.73 6.33
CA VAL A 74 -25.04 -6.01 6.98
C VAL A 74 -24.02 -5.77 8.11
N GLY A 75 -23.03 -4.92 7.87
CA GLY A 75 -22.02 -4.55 8.85
C GLY A 75 -22.63 -3.95 10.12
N ARG A 76 -23.59 -3.03 10.00
CA ARG A 76 -24.29 -2.44 11.16
C ARG A 76 -25.10 -3.47 11.95
N LEU A 77 -25.73 -4.43 11.27
CA LEU A 77 -26.45 -5.50 11.94
C LEU A 77 -25.53 -6.34 12.82
N TRP A 78 -24.40 -6.78 12.24
CA TRP A 78 -23.43 -7.60 12.97
C TRP A 78 -22.67 -6.81 14.04
N ALA A 79 -22.36 -5.54 13.78
CA ALA A 79 -21.77 -4.64 14.76
C ALA A 79 -22.66 -4.50 16.01
N ARG A 80 -23.97 -4.26 15.84
CA ARG A 80 -24.92 -4.18 16.98
C ARG A 80 -24.93 -5.47 17.80
N ARG A 81 -24.95 -6.63 17.16
CA ARG A 81 -24.92 -7.94 17.83
C ARG A 81 -23.63 -8.11 18.64
N THR A 82 -22.49 -7.86 18.01
CA THR A 82 -21.19 -8.02 18.65
C THR A 82 -21.01 -7.07 19.84
N LEU A 83 -21.44 -5.81 19.71
CA LEU A 83 -21.40 -4.86 20.82
C LEU A 83 -22.33 -5.26 21.96
N ALA A 84 -23.52 -5.80 21.67
CA ALA A 84 -24.45 -6.32 22.69
C ALA A 84 -23.88 -7.55 23.43
N GLU A 85 -23.08 -8.36 22.75
CA GLU A 85 -22.34 -9.49 23.35
C GLU A 85 -21.06 -9.03 24.11
N GLY A 86 -20.83 -7.74 24.23
CA GLY A 86 -19.63 -7.18 24.85
C GLY A 86 -18.35 -7.36 24.03
N GLY A 87 -18.44 -7.62 22.74
CA GLY A 87 -17.34 -7.77 21.81
C GLY A 87 -16.82 -6.46 21.23
N GLU A 88 -15.84 -6.57 20.32
CA GLU A 88 -15.22 -5.44 19.63
C GLU A 88 -15.53 -5.46 18.14
N VAL A 89 -15.67 -4.26 17.56
CA VAL A 89 -15.95 -4.07 16.14
C VAL A 89 -14.91 -3.15 15.54
N LEU A 90 -14.36 -3.56 14.41
CA LEU A 90 -13.45 -2.76 13.59
C LEU A 90 -13.96 -2.70 12.16
N ALA A 91 -14.25 -1.49 11.69
CA ALA A 91 -14.67 -1.23 10.30
C ALA A 91 -13.54 -0.54 9.53
N ASN A 92 -13.45 -0.78 8.23
CA ASN A 92 -12.46 -0.10 7.38
C ASN A 92 -13.05 1.15 6.75
N GLY A 93 -12.47 2.33 7.02
CA GLY A 93 -12.77 3.58 6.34
C GLY A 93 -14.27 3.85 6.21
N GLY A 94 -14.72 4.11 4.97
CA GLY A 94 -16.13 4.37 4.64
C GLY A 94 -17.04 3.14 4.59
N ASN A 95 -16.54 1.92 4.77
CA ASN A 95 -17.28 0.68 4.54
C ASN A 95 -18.46 0.49 5.49
N CYS A 96 -18.37 1.01 6.72
CA CYS A 96 -19.46 0.89 7.69
C CYS A 96 -19.44 2.03 8.72
N ALA A 97 -20.57 2.69 8.90
CA ALA A 97 -20.71 3.80 9.84
C ALA A 97 -21.32 3.34 11.18
N VAL A 98 -20.45 2.90 12.10
CA VAL A 98 -20.81 2.39 13.44
C VAL A 98 -20.05 3.11 14.55
N PRO A 99 -20.59 3.18 15.79
CA PRO A 99 -19.91 3.79 16.94
C PRO A 99 -18.88 2.81 17.54
N ALA A 100 -17.89 2.43 16.74
CA ALA A 100 -16.87 1.44 17.08
C ALA A 100 -15.49 1.91 16.59
N ALA A 101 -14.50 1.03 16.54
CA ALA A 101 -13.21 1.35 15.93
C ALA A 101 -13.30 1.41 14.41
N ASN A 102 -12.50 2.30 13.81
CA ASN A 102 -12.38 2.43 12.37
C ASN A 102 -10.91 2.42 11.96
N TRP A 103 -10.53 1.57 11.02
CA TRP A 103 -9.19 1.47 10.48
C TRP A 103 -9.11 2.06 9.08
N VAL A 104 -8.37 3.14 8.94
CA VAL A 104 -8.27 3.89 7.69
C VAL A 104 -6.97 3.55 6.98
N HIS A 105 -7.12 3.06 5.76
CA HIS A 105 -6.01 2.67 4.88
C HIS A 105 -5.76 3.68 3.76
N TYR A 106 -6.74 4.54 3.49
CA TYR A 106 -6.74 5.51 2.42
C TYR A 106 -7.73 6.64 2.75
N VAL A 107 -7.38 7.88 2.48
CA VAL A 107 -8.25 9.04 2.72
C VAL A 107 -8.73 9.60 1.38
N HIS A 108 -10.01 9.40 1.07
CA HIS A 108 -10.59 9.83 -0.20
C HIS A 108 -10.56 11.36 -0.39
N GLY A 109 -10.56 12.11 0.70
CA GLY A 109 -10.47 13.57 0.69
C GLY A 109 -9.07 14.11 0.41
N ALA A 110 -8.02 13.30 0.58
CA ALA A 110 -6.63 13.75 0.42
C ALA A 110 -6.13 13.71 -1.02
N TYR A 111 -6.79 12.97 -1.90
CA TYR A 111 -6.39 12.85 -3.29
C TYR A 111 -7.59 12.73 -4.23
N GLN A 112 -7.63 13.62 -5.20
CA GLN A 112 -8.60 13.55 -6.29
C GLN A 112 -7.89 13.09 -7.56
N SER A 113 -8.22 11.88 -8.03
CA SER A 113 -7.70 11.37 -9.30
C SER A 113 -8.19 12.24 -10.47
N GLU A 114 -7.25 12.70 -11.29
CA GLU A 114 -7.60 13.30 -12.58
C GLU A 114 -8.21 12.22 -13.48
N GLY A 115 -9.53 12.29 -13.66
CA GLY A 115 -10.26 11.33 -14.48
C GLY A 115 -9.76 11.33 -15.92
N THR A 116 -9.20 10.20 -16.36
CA THR A 116 -8.85 9.96 -17.77
C THR A 116 -10.00 9.26 -18.49
N GLY A 117 -10.25 9.62 -19.77
CA GLY A 117 -11.27 8.97 -20.59
C GLY A 117 -12.45 9.86 -20.97
N SER A 118 -13.54 9.24 -21.46
CA SER A 118 -14.74 9.93 -21.96
C SER A 118 -15.43 10.79 -20.88
N LEU A 119 -16.18 11.81 -21.29
CA LEU A 119 -16.94 12.69 -20.41
C LEU A 119 -17.86 11.90 -19.44
N LEU A 120 -18.51 10.86 -19.93
CA LEU A 120 -19.38 10.00 -19.15
C LEU A 120 -18.59 9.24 -18.04
N ARG A 121 -17.41 8.75 -18.35
CA ARG A 121 -16.52 8.09 -17.40
C ARG A 121 -16.02 9.06 -16.32
N ARG A 122 -15.68 10.30 -16.71
CA ARG A 122 -15.29 11.38 -15.78
C ARG A 122 -16.44 11.78 -14.86
N LEU A 123 -17.67 11.89 -15.39
CA LEU A 123 -18.85 12.21 -14.59
C LEU A 123 -19.16 11.10 -13.58
N LYS A 124 -19.15 9.83 -14.02
CA LYS A 124 -19.31 8.66 -13.14
C LYS A 124 -18.25 8.66 -12.03
N GLY A 125 -16.98 8.95 -12.36
CA GLY A 125 -15.90 9.04 -11.39
C GLY A 125 -16.14 10.13 -10.32
N ARG A 126 -16.62 11.32 -10.72
CA ARG A 126 -16.95 12.42 -9.79
C ARG A 126 -18.11 12.06 -8.85
N VAL A 127 -19.14 11.42 -9.37
CA VAL A 127 -20.29 10.98 -8.54
C VAL A 127 -19.84 9.92 -7.54
N SER A 128 -19.10 8.91 -7.98
CA SER A 128 -18.56 7.87 -7.10
C SER A 128 -17.67 8.47 -6.02
N HIS A 129 -16.76 9.39 -6.38
CA HIS A 129 -15.89 10.07 -5.41
C HIS A 129 -16.68 10.84 -4.35
N ARG A 130 -17.75 11.57 -4.74
CA ARG A 130 -18.62 12.26 -3.77
C ARG A 130 -19.34 11.31 -2.82
N LEU A 131 -19.75 10.14 -3.31
CA LEU A 131 -20.36 9.11 -2.46
C LEU A 131 -19.36 8.55 -1.46
N TYR A 132 -18.14 8.23 -1.90
CA TYR A 132 -17.06 7.78 -1.02
C TYR A 132 -16.71 8.80 0.06
N LEU A 133 -16.59 10.09 -0.29
CA LEU A 133 -16.36 11.18 0.67
C LEU A 133 -17.47 11.27 1.73
N ARG A 134 -18.74 11.09 1.31
CA ARG A 134 -19.87 11.12 2.26
C ARG A 134 -19.84 9.91 3.20
N GLY A 135 -19.62 8.71 2.66
CA GLY A 135 -19.52 7.47 3.45
C GLY A 135 -18.37 7.55 4.46
N GLU A 136 -17.18 7.96 4.01
CA GLU A 136 -16.00 8.14 4.85
C GLU A 136 -16.26 9.13 5.99
N ARG A 137 -16.76 10.33 5.69
CA ARG A 137 -17.08 11.33 6.71
C ARG A 137 -18.14 10.83 7.73
N GLN A 138 -19.15 10.10 7.26
CA GLN A 138 -20.18 9.55 8.13
C GLN A 138 -19.62 8.47 9.05
N ALA A 139 -18.79 7.56 8.53
CA ALA A 139 -18.16 6.50 9.30
C ALA A 139 -17.20 7.07 10.35
N LEU A 140 -16.34 8.00 9.96
CA LEU A 140 -15.32 8.58 10.85
C LEU A 140 -15.91 9.49 11.94
N ARG A 141 -16.99 10.20 11.66
CA ARG A 141 -17.73 10.97 12.69
C ARG A 141 -18.29 10.07 13.79
N ARG A 142 -18.75 8.87 13.44
CA ARG A 142 -19.33 7.91 14.38
C ARG A 142 -18.28 7.07 15.10
N ALA A 143 -17.10 6.90 14.51
CA ALA A 143 -16.04 6.07 15.08
C ALA A 143 -15.63 6.57 16.48
N ARG A 144 -15.54 5.66 17.43
CA ARG A 144 -15.03 5.93 18.81
C ARG A 144 -13.51 6.18 18.77
N VAL A 145 -12.80 5.33 18.05
CA VAL A 145 -11.35 5.41 17.84
C VAL A 145 -11.05 5.18 16.36
N ILE A 146 -10.07 5.90 15.84
CA ILE A 146 -9.63 5.80 14.45
C ILE A 146 -8.18 5.34 14.45
N ILE A 147 -7.88 4.36 13.62
CA ILE A 147 -6.52 3.86 13.42
C ILE A 147 -6.06 4.31 12.03
N ALA A 148 -4.95 5.02 11.96
CA ALA A 148 -4.28 5.43 10.74
C ALA A 148 -3.03 4.57 10.52
N ASN A 149 -2.66 4.33 9.27
CA ASN A 149 -1.48 3.52 8.93
C ASN A 149 -0.18 4.34 8.81
N SER A 150 -0.24 5.68 9.04
CA SER A 150 0.89 6.59 9.04
C SER A 150 0.50 7.92 9.70
N GLU A 151 1.48 8.74 10.13
CA GLU A 151 1.24 10.12 10.58
C GLU A 151 0.66 10.96 9.44
N ARG A 152 1.13 10.76 8.20
CA ARG A 152 0.55 11.39 7.01
C ARG A 152 -0.94 11.09 6.87
N THR A 153 -1.36 9.84 7.03
CA THR A 153 -2.78 9.46 6.98
C THR A 153 -3.56 10.12 8.12
N LYS A 154 -2.98 10.24 9.31
CA LYS A 154 -3.58 10.97 10.44
C LYS A 154 -3.79 12.45 10.11
N GLU A 155 -2.79 13.12 9.55
CA GLU A 155 -2.89 14.51 9.10
C GLU A 155 -3.99 14.68 8.03
N ASP A 156 -3.98 13.83 7.01
CA ASP A 156 -4.98 13.82 5.95
C ASP A 156 -6.41 13.62 6.51
N LEU A 157 -6.58 12.74 7.50
CA LEU A 157 -7.86 12.51 8.18
C LEU A 157 -8.36 13.75 8.91
N VAL A 158 -7.49 14.38 9.70
CA VAL A 158 -7.83 15.61 10.43
C VAL A 158 -8.27 16.70 9.46
N VAL A 159 -7.49 16.93 8.40
CA VAL A 159 -7.77 17.97 7.40
C VAL A 159 -9.03 17.68 6.57
N ALA A 160 -9.17 16.46 6.05
CA ALA A 160 -10.22 16.12 5.11
C ALA A 160 -11.59 15.86 5.77
N THR A 161 -11.61 15.42 7.02
CA THR A 161 -12.83 14.97 7.69
C THR A 161 -13.19 15.76 8.94
N GLY A 162 -12.25 16.54 9.50
CA GLY A 162 -12.40 17.24 10.79
C GLY A 162 -12.38 16.27 11.98
N ALA A 163 -11.76 15.08 11.83
CA ALA A 163 -11.59 14.15 12.94
C ALA A 163 -10.70 14.79 14.01
N SER A 164 -11.07 14.63 15.29
CA SER A 164 -10.24 15.09 16.41
C SER A 164 -8.96 14.28 16.49
N PRO A 165 -7.76 14.94 16.54
CA PRO A 165 -6.47 14.27 16.55
C PRO A 165 -6.29 13.25 17.67
N GLU A 166 -6.93 13.47 18.85
CA GLU A 166 -6.84 12.60 20.02
C GLU A 166 -7.53 11.25 19.77
N ARG A 167 -8.47 11.19 18.83
CA ARG A 167 -9.16 9.94 18.46
C ARG A 167 -8.41 9.16 17.39
N VAL A 168 -7.36 9.74 16.77
CA VAL A 168 -6.60 9.14 15.68
C VAL A 168 -5.26 8.62 16.21
N HIS A 169 -5.10 7.30 16.19
CA HIS A 169 -3.90 6.59 16.61
C HIS A 169 -3.18 6.02 15.41
N VAL A 170 -1.86 6.19 15.35
CA VAL A 170 -1.06 5.65 14.26
C VAL A 170 -0.53 4.27 14.63
N ILE A 171 -0.83 3.29 13.77
CA ILE A 171 -0.26 1.94 13.83
C ILE A 171 0.20 1.58 12.42
N TYR A 172 1.52 1.54 12.23
CA TYR A 172 2.12 1.21 10.94
C TYR A 172 1.84 -0.24 10.55
N TYR A 173 1.88 -0.51 9.25
CA TYR A 173 1.78 -1.88 8.75
C TYR A 173 2.96 -2.73 9.20
N GLY A 174 2.69 -4.00 9.37
CA GLY A 174 3.70 -5.02 9.55
C GLY A 174 4.29 -5.52 8.24
N ILE A 175 5.26 -6.41 8.36
CA ILE A 175 5.92 -7.10 7.26
C ILE A 175 6.04 -8.60 7.58
N ASP A 176 6.20 -9.40 6.55
CA ASP A 176 6.72 -10.76 6.65
C ASP A 176 8.26 -10.70 6.56
N PRO A 177 8.98 -10.81 7.69
CA PRO A 177 10.43 -10.60 7.74
C PRO A 177 11.23 -11.71 7.06
N GLU A 178 10.64 -12.88 6.83
CA GLU A 178 11.30 -13.99 6.12
C GLU A 178 11.21 -13.80 4.61
N ARG A 179 10.08 -13.32 4.14
CA ARG A 179 9.84 -13.07 2.73
C ARG A 179 10.59 -11.83 2.23
N PHE A 180 10.59 -10.76 3.01
CA PHE A 180 11.21 -9.47 2.67
C PHE A 180 12.44 -9.24 3.55
N ARG A 181 13.54 -9.89 3.20
CA ARG A 181 14.84 -9.78 3.89
C ARG A 181 15.96 -9.44 2.92
N PRO A 182 17.03 -8.82 3.40
CA PRO A 182 18.24 -8.71 2.63
C PRO A 182 18.75 -10.10 2.22
N ARG A 183 19.20 -10.22 0.98
CA ARG A 183 19.76 -11.45 0.44
C ARG A 183 21.28 -11.41 0.56
N THR A 184 21.90 -12.57 0.69
CA THR A 184 23.34 -12.69 0.54
C THR A 184 23.77 -12.37 -0.90
N SER A 185 25.07 -12.10 -1.10
CA SER A 185 25.58 -11.85 -2.46
C SER A 185 25.37 -13.05 -3.40
N GLU A 186 25.40 -14.27 -2.85
CA GLU A 186 25.12 -15.49 -3.59
C GLU A 186 23.66 -15.56 -4.02
N GLU A 187 22.73 -15.49 -3.06
CA GLU A 187 21.28 -15.49 -3.32
C GLU A 187 20.88 -14.42 -4.35
N ARG A 188 21.50 -13.22 -4.24
CA ARG A 188 21.24 -12.13 -5.18
C ARG A 188 21.73 -12.48 -6.59
N ARG A 189 22.92 -13.06 -6.73
CA ARG A 189 23.48 -13.48 -8.01
C ARG A 189 22.63 -14.58 -8.66
N GLU A 190 22.18 -15.55 -7.88
CA GLU A 190 21.26 -16.59 -8.35
C GLU A 190 19.91 -16.00 -8.81
N ALA A 191 19.32 -15.08 -8.04
CA ALA A 191 18.10 -14.40 -8.42
C ALA A 191 18.25 -13.61 -9.72
N ARG A 192 19.38 -12.88 -9.90
CA ARG A 192 19.66 -12.15 -11.15
C ARG A 192 19.85 -13.08 -12.33
N ALA A 193 20.55 -14.19 -12.16
CA ALA A 193 20.72 -15.20 -13.21
C ALA A 193 19.38 -15.82 -13.63
N ALA A 194 18.53 -16.19 -12.66
CA ALA A 194 17.19 -16.72 -12.93
C ALA A 194 16.27 -15.72 -13.67
N LEU A 195 16.47 -14.42 -13.43
CA LEU A 195 15.73 -13.34 -14.09
C LEU A 195 16.36 -12.91 -15.44
N GLY A 196 17.51 -13.46 -15.81
CA GLY A 196 18.27 -13.05 -16.99
C GLY A 196 18.84 -11.61 -16.87
N TRP A 197 19.11 -11.13 -15.66
CA TRP A 197 19.66 -9.79 -15.43
C TRP A 197 21.19 -9.86 -15.35
N SER A 198 21.84 -9.02 -16.15
CA SER A 198 23.31 -8.94 -16.15
C SER A 198 23.84 -8.41 -14.82
N GLU A 199 24.90 -9.01 -14.29
CA GLU A 199 25.59 -8.54 -13.08
C GLU A 199 26.24 -7.16 -13.26
N GLY A 200 26.69 -6.85 -14.47
CA GLY A 200 27.37 -5.60 -14.79
C GLY A 200 26.45 -4.40 -14.95
N ARG A 201 25.11 -4.59 -14.95
CA ARG A 201 24.15 -3.50 -15.11
C ARG A 201 23.29 -3.30 -13.87
N ARG A 202 23.08 -2.06 -13.48
CA ARG A 202 22.14 -1.72 -12.41
C ARG A 202 20.70 -1.86 -12.90
N VAL A 203 19.83 -2.26 -12.00
CA VAL A 203 18.38 -2.43 -12.26
C VAL A 203 17.57 -1.60 -11.28
N ALA A 204 16.79 -0.68 -11.79
CA ALA A 204 15.75 -0.01 -11.04
C ALA A 204 14.40 -0.67 -11.28
N LEU A 205 13.59 -0.76 -10.23
CA LEU A 205 12.21 -1.25 -10.30
C LEU A 205 11.22 -0.11 -10.21
N PHE A 206 10.16 -0.17 -10.99
CA PHE A 206 8.90 0.49 -10.74
C PHE A 206 7.84 -0.58 -10.47
N VAL A 207 7.08 -0.45 -9.37
CA VAL A 207 6.01 -1.38 -9.01
C VAL A 207 4.71 -0.61 -8.84
N GLY A 208 3.78 -0.76 -9.78
CA GLY A 208 2.53 -0.01 -9.72
C GLY A 208 1.60 -0.21 -10.91
N ALA A 209 0.35 0.24 -10.77
CA ALA A 209 -0.63 0.20 -11.84
C ALA A 209 -0.29 1.23 -12.93
N LEU A 210 -0.29 0.78 -14.18
CA LEU A 210 -0.02 1.60 -15.37
C LEU A 210 -1.35 2.17 -15.91
N GLY A 211 -1.56 3.46 -15.64
CA GLY A 211 -2.81 4.17 -15.93
C GLY A 211 -3.44 4.81 -14.70
N ASP A 212 -2.91 4.52 -13.52
CA ASP A 212 -3.15 5.30 -12.31
C ASP A 212 -2.04 6.36 -12.17
N LYS A 213 -2.35 7.59 -12.55
CA LYS A 213 -1.42 8.73 -12.45
C LYS A 213 -0.89 8.94 -11.04
N ARG A 214 -1.61 8.46 -10.02
CA ARG A 214 -1.19 8.50 -8.62
C ARG A 214 0.16 7.81 -8.41
N LYS A 215 0.48 6.78 -9.20
CA LYS A 215 1.73 6.01 -9.11
C LYS A 215 2.93 6.69 -9.77
N GLY A 216 2.71 7.71 -10.62
CA GLY A 216 3.77 8.57 -11.17
C GLY A 216 4.60 7.94 -12.29
N PHE A 217 4.15 6.89 -12.97
CA PHE A 217 4.90 6.32 -14.10
C PHE A 217 5.10 7.32 -15.25
N ASP A 218 4.17 8.23 -15.42
CA ASP A 218 4.24 9.36 -16.34
C ASP A 218 5.29 10.42 -15.99
N THR A 219 5.93 10.30 -14.82
CA THR A 219 7.16 11.02 -14.45
C THR A 219 8.40 10.14 -14.65
N VAL A 220 8.29 8.84 -14.33
CA VAL A 220 9.42 7.88 -14.44
C VAL A 220 9.83 7.67 -15.90
N PHE A 221 8.87 7.44 -16.79
CA PHE A 221 9.17 7.15 -18.20
C PHE A 221 9.97 8.28 -18.88
N PRO A 222 9.52 9.55 -18.88
CA PRO A 222 10.29 10.63 -19.50
C PRO A 222 11.64 10.90 -18.81
N ALA A 223 11.77 10.65 -17.51
CA ALA A 223 13.07 10.73 -16.83
C ALA A 223 14.05 9.68 -17.39
N TRP A 224 13.59 8.44 -17.61
CA TRP A 224 14.41 7.39 -18.22
C TRP A 224 14.81 7.72 -19.65
N VAL A 225 13.88 8.22 -20.46
CA VAL A 225 14.17 8.69 -21.82
C VAL A 225 15.30 9.71 -21.83
N ARG A 226 15.25 10.72 -20.94
CA ARG A 226 16.29 11.75 -20.85
C ARG A 226 17.64 11.19 -20.40
N LEU A 227 17.66 10.32 -19.41
CA LEU A 227 18.89 9.71 -18.94
C LEU A 227 19.53 8.81 -20.01
N CYS A 228 18.75 7.99 -20.68
CA CYS A 228 19.25 7.13 -21.76
C CYS A 228 19.80 7.92 -22.95
N ALA A 229 19.22 9.10 -23.26
CA ALA A 229 19.69 9.95 -24.35
C ALA A 229 21.09 10.52 -24.15
N ARG A 230 21.62 10.51 -22.90
CA ARG A 230 22.99 10.97 -22.60
C ARG A 230 24.08 9.95 -22.95
N GLY A 231 23.71 8.70 -23.18
CA GLY A 231 24.61 7.62 -23.60
C GLY A 231 25.43 6.95 -22.49
N ASP A 232 25.62 7.59 -21.35
CA ASP A 232 26.40 7.11 -20.19
C ASP A 232 25.55 6.46 -19.09
N TRP A 233 24.24 6.52 -19.19
CA TRP A 233 23.31 5.94 -18.22
C TRP A 233 23.29 4.42 -18.27
N SER A 234 23.78 3.75 -17.24
CA SER A 234 23.99 2.28 -17.18
C SER A 234 22.92 1.56 -16.33
N VAL A 235 21.78 2.20 -16.02
CA VAL A 235 20.70 1.59 -15.24
C VAL A 235 19.54 1.21 -16.14
N ASP A 236 19.05 -0.03 -16.04
CA ASP A 236 17.85 -0.51 -16.71
C ASP A 236 16.61 -0.31 -15.81
N LEU A 237 15.45 -0.07 -16.42
CA LEU A 237 14.18 0.04 -15.74
C LEU A 237 13.35 -1.22 -15.97
N LYS A 238 12.97 -1.91 -14.91
CA LYS A 238 12.03 -3.02 -14.94
C LYS A 238 10.70 -2.55 -14.35
N VAL A 239 9.63 -2.64 -15.14
CA VAL A 239 8.31 -2.12 -14.81
C VAL A 239 7.38 -3.27 -14.47
N VAL A 240 6.99 -3.36 -13.20
CA VAL A 240 6.08 -4.39 -12.68
C VAL A 240 4.71 -3.80 -12.48
N GLY A 241 3.72 -4.35 -13.17
CA GLY A 241 2.34 -3.93 -13.08
C GLY A 241 1.57 -4.06 -14.39
N VAL A 242 0.28 -3.87 -14.28
CA VAL A 242 -0.66 -3.86 -15.40
C VAL A 242 -1.53 -2.61 -15.33
N GLY A 243 -2.22 -2.31 -16.41
CA GLY A 243 -3.13 -1.17 -16.46
C GLY A 243 -3.39 -0.70 -17.89
N ALA A 244 -4.36 0.20 -18.04
CA ALA A 244 -4.87 0.62 -19.35
C ALA A 244 -3.83 1.35 -20.25
N GLN A 245 -2.74 1.86 -19.65
CA GLN A 245 -1.70 2.58 -20.41
C GLN A 245 -0.46 1.74 -20.69
N ARG A 246 -0.42 0.47 -20.27
CA ARG A 246 0.75 -0.39 -20.46
C ARG A 246 1.18 -0.45 -21.93
N GLU A 247 0.26 -0.80 -22.84
CA GLU A 247 0.55 -0.94 -24.26
C GLU A 247 1.04 0.37 -24.91
N VAL A 248 0.55 1.51 -24.41
CA VAL A 248 0.99 2.84 -24.86
C VAL A 248 2.46 3.05 -24.52
N TRP A 249 2.84 2.78 -23.27
CA TRP A 249 4.22 2.94 -22.80
C TRP A 249 5.19 1.94 -23.44
N GLU A 250 4.75 0.69 -23.65
CA GLU A 250 5.55 -0.32 -24.36
C GLU A 250 5.82 0.08 -25.82
N ARG A 251 4.83 0.62 -26.50
CA ARG A 251 4.99 1.12 -27.87
C ARG A 251 5.95 2.31 -27.89
N GLU A 252 5.77 3.28 -27.02
CA GLU A 252 6.63 4.46 -26.94
C GLU A 252 8.08 4.11 -26.61
N ALA A 253 8.32 3.11 -25.77
CA ALA A 253 9.66 2.62 -25.49
C ALA A 253 10.30 1.98 -26.74
N ARG A 254 9.55 1.20 -27.53
CA ARG A 254 10.04 0.62 -28.78
C ARG A 254 10.33 1.68 -29.85
N GLU A 255 9.44 2.66 -30.03
CA GLU A 255 9.61 3.76 -30.99
C GLU A 255 10.85 4.61 -30.69
N ARG A 256 11.31 4.64 -29.43
CA ARG A 256 12.52 5.34 -28.99
C ARG A 256 13.75 4.43 -28.88
N GLU A 257 13.66 3.17 -29.36
CA GLU A 257 14.73 2.16 -29.26
C GLU A 257 15.19 1.86 -27.82
N LEU A 258 14.29 2.03 -26.85
CA LEU A 258 14.56 1.81 -25.42
C LEU A 258 13.98 0.49 -24.88
N GLY A 259 13.50 -0.41 -25.73
CA GLY A 259 12.83 -1.64 -25.31
C GLY A 259 13.71 -2.58 -24.47
N GLU A 260 15.01 -2.57 -24.65
CA GLU A 260 15.95 -3.33 -23.79
C GLU A 260 16.26 -2.62 -22.48
N ARG A 261 16.18 -1.28 -22.47
CA ARG A 261 16.49 -0.42 -21.32
C ARG A 261 15.27 -0.24 -20.39
N ILE A 262 14.06 -0.34 -20.94
CA ILE A 262 12.78 -0.23 -20.20
C ILE A 262 11.96 -1.48 -20.52
N GLN A 263 11.90 -2.43 -19.60
CA GLN A 263 11.21 -3.70 -19.77
C GLN A 263 9.95 -3.78 -18.91
N PHE A 264 8.82 -4.11 -19.53
CA PHE A 264 7.52 -4.23 -18.87
C PHE A 264 7.25 -5.70 -18.55
N LEU A 265 7.35 -6.06 -17.27
CA LEU A 265 7.24 -7.44 -16.78
C LEU A 265 5.80 -7.91 -16.53
N GLY A 266 4.82 -7.00 -16.65
CA GLY A 266 3.43 -7.31 -16.37
C GLY A 266 3.14 -7.54 -14.88
N PHE A 267 2.07 -8.29 -14.59
CA PHE A 267 1.77 -8.69 -13.21
C PHE A 267 2.73 -9.80 -12.76
N ARG A 268 3.36 -9.60 -11.60
CA ARG A 268 4.30 -10.56 -11.00
C ARG A 268 3.85 -10.92 -9.59
N LYS A 269 3.95 -12.19 -9.22
CA LYS A 269 3.70 -12.67 -7.85
C LYS A 269 4.98 -12.72 -7.01
N ASP A 270 6.10 -12.81 -7.65
CA ASP A 270 7.46 -12.91 -7.10
C ASP A 270 8.15 -11.54 -6.93
N VAL A 271 7.37 -10.53 -6.53
CA VAL A 271 7.90 -9.16 -6.36
C VAL A 271 9.03 -9.11 -5.33
N SER A 272 9.01 -9.96 -4.30
CA SER A 272 10.11 -10.10 -3.33
C SER A 272 11.42 -10.51 -3.97
N GLU A 273 11.40 -11.43 -4.94
CA GLU A 273 12.60 -11.87 -5.67
C GLU A 273 13.12 -10.76 -6.60
N LEU A 274 12.20 -10.05 -7.27
CA LEU A 274 12.57 -8.89 -8.08
C LEU A 274 13.22 -7.79 -7.24
N MET A 275 12.68 -7.49 -6.06
CA MET A 275 13.24 -6.51 -5.13
C MET A 275 14.62 -6.93 -4.63
N ALA A 276 14.79 -8.23 -4.31
CA ALA A 276 16.07 -8.78 -3.86
C ALA A 276 17.17 -8.70 -4.93
N ALA A 277 16.80 -8.77 -6.21
CA ALA A 277 17.72 -8.72 -7.35
C ALA A 277 18.00 -7.30 -7.86
N ALA A 278 17.15 -6.32 -7.51
CA ALA A 278 17.26 -4.93 -7.97
C ALA A 278 18.28 -4.10 -7.17
N ASP A 279 18.55 -2.89 -7.64
CA ASP A 279 19.46 -1.91 -7.03
C ASP A 279 18.73 -0.69 -6.49
N LEU A 280 17.52 -0.40 -7.00
CA LEU A 280 16.71 0.75 -6.62
C LEU A 280 15.23 0.46 -6.84
N LEU A 281 14.37 0.94 -5.96
CA LEU A 281 12.94 1.12 -6.25
C LEU A 281 12.66 2.59 -6.56
N VAL A 282 11.84 2.88 -7.59
CA VAL A 282 11.45 4.24 -7.97
C VAL A 282 9.93 4.38 -7.86
N ALA A 283 9.48 5.22 -6.93
CA ALA A 283 8.07 5.38 -6.58
C ALA A 283 7.68 6.86 -6.39
N PRO A 284 7.65 7.70 -7.47
CA PRO A 284 7.28 9.11 -7.37
C PRO A 284 5.75 9.25 -7.28
N THR A 285 5.18 8.72 -6.22
CA THR A 285 3.73 8.67 -6.02
C THR A 285 3.18 10.05 -5.69
N ARG A 286 2.08 10.46 -6.32
CA ARG A 286 1.38 11.72 -6.01
C ARG A 286 0.56 11.64 -4.74
N TYR A 287 0.12 10.45 -4.40
CA TYR A 287 -0.52 10.13 -3.13
C TYR A 287 -0.27 8.67 -2.76
N GLU A 288 0.16 8.46 -1.54
CA GLU A 288 0.32 7.14 -0.95
C GLU A 288 0.10 7.23 0.56
N ALA A 289 -0.98 6.66 1.06
CA ALA A 289 -1.35 6.71 2.47
C ALA A 289 -0.28 6.10 3.38
N TYR A 290 0.27 4.95 2.98
CA TYR A 290 1.45 4.37 3.60
C TYR A 290 2.55 4.11 2.58
N GLY A 291 2.34 3.17 1.65
CA GLY A 291 3.34 2.75 0.66
C GLY A 291 3.94 1.40 1.00
N LEU A 292 3.09 0.38 1.18
CA LEU A 292 3.53 -0.96 1.56
C LEU A 292 4.58 -1.54 0.60
N GLY A 293 4.46 -1.32 -0.72
CA GLY A 293 5.46 -1.79 -1.68
C GLY A 293 6.84 -1.14 -1.50
N VAL A 294 6.89 0.13 -1.07
CA VAL A 294 8.15 0.80 -0.71
C VAL A 294 8.69 0.24 0.60
N HIS A 295 7.82 0.03 1.60
CA HIS A 295 8.19 -0.61 2.87
C HIS A 295 8.78 -2.01 2.64
N GLU A 296 8.16 -2.81 1.78
CA GLU A 296 8.66 -4.14 1.38
C GLU A 296 10.05 -4.06 0.75
N ALA A 297 10.29 -3.12 -0.16
CA ALA A 297 11.61 -2.89 -0.76
C ALA A 297 12.65 -2.50 0.29
N LEU A 298 12.34 -1.55 1.16
CA LEU A 298 13.25 -1.14 2.24
C LEU A 298 13.59 -2.30 3.17
N CYS A 299 12.65 -3.19 3.47
CA CYS A 299 12.90 -4.39 4.27
C CYS A 299 13.87 -5.39 3.59
N THR A 300 13.95 -5.41 2.26
CA THR A 300 14.96 -6.20 1.53
C THR A 300 16.34 -5.53 1.47
N GLY A 301 16.49 -4.36 2.08
CA GLY A 301 17.70 -3.55 1.96
C GLY A 301 17.77 -2.77 0.65
N LEU A 302 16.75 -2.81 -0.19
CA LEU A 302 16.68 -2.09 -1.46
C LEU A 302 16.39 -0.61 -1.21
N PRO A 303 17.29 0.32 -1.56
CA PRO A 303 17.01 1.75 -1.48
C PRO A 303 15.78 2.10 -2.34
N ALA A 304 15.01 3.10 -1.91
CA ALA A 304 13.84 3.53 -2.68
C ALA A 304 13.78 5.06 -2.80
N LEU A 305 13.70 5.54 -4.04
CA LEU A 305 13.29 6.92 -4.32
C LEU A 305 11.76 6.99 -4.20
N VAL A 306 11.28 7.73 -3.21
CA VAL A 306 9.84 7.85 -2.92
C VAL A 306 9.46 9.29 -2.65
N SER A 307 8.24 9.66 -2.98
CA SER A 307 7.73 11.01 -2.68
C SER A 307 7.74 11.28 -1.17
N ARG A 308 8.23 12.44 -0.76
CA ARG A 308 8.25 12.90 0.65
C ARG A 308 6.86 12.87 1.29
N THR A 309 5.83 13.01 0.48
CA THR A 309 4.43 12.99 0.91
C THR A 309 3.82 11.60 1.04
N ALA A 310 4.56 10.52 0.76
CA ALA A 310 4.10 9.16 1.04
C ALA A 310 4.26 8.84 2.53
N GLY A 311 3.31 8.12 3.14
CA GLY A 311 3.36 7.80 4.56
C GLY A 311 4.63 7.04 4.98
N VAL A 312 5.18 6.19 4.12
CA VAL A 312 6.43 5.48 4.40
C VAL A 312 7.66 6.40 4.45
N ALA A 313 7.59 7.59 3.86
CA ALA A 313 8.70 8.55 3.85
C ALA A 313 9.08 9.02 5.27
N GLU A 314 8.13 9.00 6.22
CA GLU A 314 8.38 9.33 7.62
C GLU A 314 9.28 8.32 8.35
N ARG A 315 9.50 7.15 7.76
CA ARG A 315 10.38 6.08 8.28
C ARG A 315 11.84 6.26 7.86
N TYR A 316 12.15 7.20 6.97
CA TYR A 316 13.50 7.43 6.47
C TYR A 316 14.39 8.12 7.50
N PRO A 317 15.52 7.52 7.90
CA PRO A 317 16.50 8.17 8.74
C PRO A 317 17.16 9.35 8.00
N VAL A 318 17.83 10.22 8.72
CA VAL A 318 18.46 11.43 8.17
C VAL A 318 19.38 11.10 6.99
N GLY A 319 20.20 10.04 7.08
CA GLY A 319 21.16 9.63 6.03
C GLY A 319 20.52 9.17 4.71
N LEU A 320 19.21 8.84 4.70
CA LEU A 320 18.48 8.43 3.50
C LEU A 320 17.48 9.49 2.98
N ARG A 321 17.36 10.65 3.61
CA ARG A 321 16.37 11.67 3.21
C ARG A 321 16.61 12.27 1.83
N ASP A 322 17.81 12.16 1.29
CA ASP A 322 18.12 12.54 -0.09
C ASP A 322 17.44 11.64 -1.14
N LEU A 323 16.95 10.47 -0.73
CA LEU A 323 16.11 9.62 -1.56
C LEU A 323 14.63 10.06 -1.60
N LEU A 324 14.25 11.11 -0.86
CA LEU A 324 12.89 11.63 -0.87
C LEU A 324 12.70 12.67 -1.99
N ILE A 325 11.68 12.45 -2.82
CA ILE A 325 11.29 13.30 -3.95
C ILE A 325 10.31 14.36 -3.43
N ASP A 326 10.62 15.63 -3.60
CA ASP A 326 9.79 16.75 -3.15
C ASP A 326 8.65 17.04 -4.13
N LYS A 327 8.92 16.93 -5.44
CA LYS A 327 7.97 17.22 -6.53
C LYS A 327 7.77 15.99 -7.42
N PRO A 328 6.86 15.08 -7.09
CA PRO A 328 6.69 13.81 -7.82
C PRO A 328 6.26 13.97 -9.29
N ASN A 329 5.85 15.17 -9.70
CA ASN A 329 5.50 15.50 -11.09
C ASN A 329 6.67 16.11 -11.87
N ASP A 330 7.79 16.43 -11.20
CA ASP A 330 8.94 17.09 -11.81
C ASP A 330 9.95 16.05 -12.33
N VAL A 331 9.99 15.92 -13.64
CA VAL A 331 10.89 15.01 -14.35
C VAL A 331 12.36 15.35 -14.09
N GLU A 332 12.70 16.66 -14.04
CA GLU A 332 14.07 17.11 -13.80
C GLU A 332 14.54 16.79 -12.37
N GLU A 333 13.66 16.94 -11.39
CA GLU A 333 13.98 16.52 -10.04
C GLU A 333 14.24 15.01 -9.98
N LEU A 334 13.40 14.21 -10.63
CA LEU A 334 13.61 12.75 -10.64
C LEU A 334 14.91 12.36 -11.33
N VAL A 335 15.28 13.03 -12.44
CA VAL A 335 16.55 12.82 -13.12
C VAL A 335 17.71 13.10 -12.15
N ARG A 336 17.74 14.28 -11.50
CA ARG A 336 18.79 14.62 -10.52
C ARG A 336 18.87 13.60 -9.38
N ARG A 337 17.74 13.19 -8.80
CA ARG A 337 17.71 12.19 -7.71
C ARG A 337 18.25 10.81 -8.14
N LEU A 338 18.00 10.42 -9.38
CA LEU A 338 18.53 9.17 -9.95
C LEU A 338 20.05 9.26 -10.15
N GLU A 339 20.57 10.39 -10.64
CA GLU A 339 22.01 10.65 -10.77
C GLU A 339 22.71 10.68 -9.41
N ASP A 340 22.13 11.40 -8.45
CA ASP A 340 22.66 11.50 -7.08
C ASP A 340 22.71 10.11 -6.41
N TRP A 341 21.63 9.33 -6.54
CA TRP A 341 21.62 7.96 -6.06
C TRP A 341 22.74 7.13 -6.71
N ARG A 342 22.88 7.21 -8.03
CA ARG A 342 23.86 6.42 -8.77
C ARG A 342 25.29 6.69 -8.34
N THR A 343 25.61 7.94 -8.02
CA THR A 343 26.95 8.34 -7.55
C THR A 343 27.20 7.97 -6.08
N ARG A 344 26.16 7.89 -5.25
CA ARG A 344 26.23 7.69 -3.80
C ARG A 344 25.78 6.32 -3.33
N GLU A 345 25.50 5.39 -4.23
CA GLU A 345 24.95 4.08 -3.92
C GLU A 345 25.67 3.36 -2.78
N ALA A 346 27.01 3.30 -2.84
CA ALA A 346 27.83 2.65 -1.82
C ALA A 346 27.75 3.36 -0.44
N GLN A 347 27.57 4.69 -0.43
CA GLN A 347 27.45 5.47 0.80
C GLN A 347 26.09 5.28 1.49
N LEU A 348 25.05 5.00 0.71
CA LEU A 348 23.68 4.80 1.23
C LEU A 348 23.46 3.39 1.80
N ALA A 349 24.27 2.41 1.40
CA ALA A 349 24.10 1.00 1.75
C ALA A 349 24.07 0.72 3.28
N PRO A 350 24.93 1.32 4.13
CA PRO A 350 24.88 1.07 5.57
C PRO A 350 23.59 1.56 6.22
N ASP A 351 23.11 2.75 5.84
CA ASP A 351 21.86 3.29 6.38
C ASP A 351 20.64 2.52 5.87
N ALA A 352 20.67 2.04 4.62
CA ALA A 352 19.63 1.18 4.07
C ALA A 352 19.56 -0.16 4.82
N ALA A 353 20.69 -0.77 5.13
CA ALA A 353 20.74 -2.02 5.90
C ALA A 353 20.17 -1.84 7.33
N LYS A 354 20.55 -0.75 8.02
CA LYS A 354 20.03 -0.43 9.36
C LYS A 354 18.52 -0.16 9.35
N LEU A 355 18.05 0.55 8.32
CA LEU A 355 16.61 0.79 8.13
C LEU A 355 15.87 -0.53 7.89
N ALA A 356 16.39 -1.43 7.06
CA ALA A 356 15.82 -2.74 6.79
C ALA A 356 15.64 -3.56 8.07
N GLU A 357 16.65 -3.61 8.94
CA GLU A 357 16.59 -4.28 10.24
C GLU A 357 15.48 -3.69 11.12
N THR A 358 15.44 -2.36 11.22
CA THR A 358 14.42 -1.64 12.02
C THR A 358 13.01 -1.93 11.53
N LEU A 359 12.78 -1.88 10.21
CA LEU A 359 11.45 -2.09 9.65
C LEU A 359 10.99 -3.55 9.76
N ARG A 360 11.91 -4.51 9.62
CA ARG A 360 11.61 -5.95 9.74
C ARG A 360 11.22 -6.38 11.15
N SER A 361 11.60 -5.64 12.17
CA SER A 361 11.17 -5.92 13.54
C SER A 361 9.66 -5.72 13.75
N GLN A 362 9.00 -4.97 12.87
CA GLN A 362 7.56 -4.69 12.92
C GLN A 362 6.79 -5.72 12.08
N THR A 363 6.48 -6.86 12.66
CA THR A 363 5.75 -7.94 11.98
C THR A 363 4.25 -7.67 11.86
N TRP A 364 3.55 -8.43 11.00
CA TRP A 364 2.09 -8.41 10.91
C TRP A 364 1.43 -8.75 12.25
N ASP A 365 1.98 -9.69 13.00
CA ASP A 365 1.48 -10.06 14.32
C ASP A 365 1.70 -8.95 15.35
N GLY A 366 2.85 -8.25 15.29
CA GLY A 366 3.12 -7.07 16.11
C GLY A 366 2.14 -5.93 15.83
N MET A 367 1.84 -5.67 14.56
CA MET A 367 0.80 -4.70 14.16
C MET A 367 -0.57 -5.11 14.72
N ALA A 368 -0.97 -6.37 14.54
CA ALA A 368 -2.26 -6.87 14.99
C ALA A 368 -2.39 -6.80 16.53
N ALA A 369 -1.35 -7.19 17.26
CA ALA A 369 -1.29 -7.05 18.71
C ALA A 369 -1.47 -5.59 19.16
N ALA A 370 -0.77 -4.65 18.53
CA ALA A 370 -0.91 -3.22 18.84
C ALA A 370 -2.33 -2.69 18.59
N ILE A 371 -3.03 -3.19 17.54
CA ILE A 371 -4.44 -2.85 17.30
C ILE A 371 -5.31 -3.39 18.43
N VAL A 372 -5.14 -4.65 18.82
CA VAL A 372 -5.93 -5.29 19.90
C VAL A 372 -5.71 -4.55 21.21
N ASP A 373 -4.47 -4.28 21.59
CA ASP A 373 -4.10 -3.53 22.79
C ASP A 373 -4.72 -2.12 22.83
N LEU A 374 -4.74 -1.43 21.68
CA LEU A 374 -5.39 -0.13 21.58
C LEU A 374 -6.90 -0.25 21.86
N LEU A 375 -7.57 -1.23 21.23
CA LEU A 375 -9.01 -1.44 21.40
C LEU A 375 -9.36 -1.75 22.86
N GLU A 376 -8.56 -2.57 23.54
CA GLU A 376 -8.75 -2.91 24.96
C GLU A 376 -8.57 -1.69 25.86
N ARG A 377 -7.52 -0.89 25.67
CA ARG A 377 -7.29 0.35 26.42
C ARG A 377 -8.40 1.39 26.23
N GLN A 378 -8.92 1.52 25.01
CA GLN A 378 -9.99 2.48 24.69
C GLN A 378 -11.36 2.06 25.24
N ARG A 379 -11.52 0.82 25.64
CA ARG A 379 -12.73 0.33 26.30
C ARG A 379 -12.70 0.56 27.82
N ALA A 380 -11.52 0.49 28.41
CA ALA A 380 -11.35 0.68 29.86
C ALA A 380 -11.55 2.13 30.32
N ARG A 381 -11.58 3.06 29.36
CA ARG A 381 -11.90 4.49 29.55
C ARG A 381 -13.37 4.76 29.34
#